data_3e5248642bea95e90a003b278e9a2418
#
_entry.id   3e5248642bea95e90a003b278e9a2418
#
_cell.length_a   1.000
_cell.length_b   1.000
_cell.length_c   1.000
_cell.angle_alpha   90.00
_cell.angle_beta   90.00
_cell.angle_gamma   90.00
#
_symmetry.space_group_name_H-M   'P 1'
#
loop_
_entity.id
_entity.type
_entity.pdbx_description
1 polymer ?
#
loop_
_entity_poly.entity_id
_entity_poly.type
_entity_poly.pdbx_seq_one_letter_code
_entity_poly.pdbx_strand_id
1 'polypeptide(L)'
;MIHLQLSYLFSVFLIVLFGISFFSFEYYVPYIKRWKANQFLYQSQVYLDEKIGSSPELIGEGIRKARVAYLLNPNDAKSYQNYLDLLFLEDPAKALNLWTKLVDNSENGIQLGNSILSKSLTCLQKEDISLETKVFIGKNAIQQFQYLSEIETWNAQPKNLLLGAEILAETGNHQEALRVVDQVIEKFPEHPEAVFLLTRIAVHLQDQSQLVRLGKALAPLSSQRSEVGLEAIRHMTLLNFLQPLAPQSLDRCIQLLTVNPKAKAIDFLRIYAMRYAIETSEDSRSAIIQKCSELFDLENSQELLVFGNWLVRLKAYPAIVNYIPVAKAKADESFFKIRMAALAQVGDLEKMRTELSRASIIPSRWRLVVEARIHALEQNFLESQKSLDRIIPLLSNDPREARTICIYLEQVGDVKSLCHILEKLSTEAIHQRYAVTKLLQYQGGVVNLEKLLQWSDTLLALNPDATQIQRSNLYLKLLSPDLIFPSQELIQLTEKAKEYDSDFSTLESKITLALAHLKNNSAGDALVALGKVNDWRKWESVRSAWKIIAAHVFKINGDTEKFLILSQGVKANELNRAERESLQLLFNFKIG
;
A
#
# COMPACT_ATOMS: atom_id res chain seq x y z
N MET A 1 -65.68 64.48 -12.75
CA MET A 1 -65.59 63.58 -11.55
C MET A 1 -65.37 62.14 -11.87
N ILE A 2 -66.03 61.57 -12.86
CA ILE A 2 -65.89 60.08 -13.23
C ILE A 2 -64.49 59.72 -13.68
N HIS A 3 -63.78 60.56 -14.45
CA HIS A 3 -62.40 60.26 -14.90
C HIS A 3 -61.37 60.21 -13.77
N LEU A 4 -61.51 61.01 -12.74
CA LEU A 4 -60.64 61.01 -11.57
C LEU A 4 -60.85 59.77 -10.71
N GLN A 5 -62.08 59.28 -10.59
CA GLN A 5 -62.37 58.01 -9.86
C GLN A 5 -61.86 56.77 -10.57
N LEU A 6 -61.93 56.73 -11.92
CA LEU A 6 -61.40 55.65 -12.72
C LEU A 6 -59.86 55.56 -12.64
N SER A 7 -59.21 56.74 -12.67
CA SER A 7 -57.75 56.81 -12.54
C SER A 7 -57.26 56.35 -11.15
N TYR A 8 -57.99 56.71 -10.11
CA TYR A 8 -57.70 56.28 -8.73
C TYR A 8 -57.88 54.77 -8.56
N LEU A 9 -58.98 54.18 -9.07
CA LEU A 9 -59.24 52.74 -9.07
C LEU A 9 -58.20 51.99 -9.84
N PHE A 10 -57.74 52.47 -10.99
CA PHE A 10 -56.68 51.89 -11.78
C PHE A 10 -55.32 51.90 -11.06
N SER A 11 -55.00 53.01 -10.39
CA SER A 11 -53.79 53.14 -9.60
C SER A 11 -53.79 52.20 -8.38
N VAL A 12 -54.92 52.08 -7.68
CA VAL A 12 -55.08 51.13 -6.58
C VAL A 12 -54.96 49.65 -7.08
N PHE A 13 -55.59 49.37 -8.22
CA PHE A 13 -55.45 48.02 -8.84
C PHE A 13 -53.99 47.67 -9.23
N LEU A 14 -53.25 48.64 -9.79
CA LEU A 14 -51.83 48.47 -10.09
C LEU A 14 -51.00 48.27 -8.83
N ILE A 15 -51.25 49.00 -7.75
CA ILE A 15 -50.55 48.86 -6.47
C ILE A 15 -50.84 47.47 -5.86
N VAL A 16 -52.08 47.00 -5.93
CA VAL A 16 -52.47 45.67 -5.43
C VAL A 16 -51.85 44.56 -6.30
N LEU A 17 -51.83 44.72 -7.61
CA LEU A 17 -51.19 43.79 -8.54
C LEU A 17 -49.67 43.76 -8.30
N PHE A 18 -49.03 44.90 -8.08
CA PHE A 18 -47.61 44.98 -7.75
C PHE A 18 -47.32 44.36 -6.37
N GLY A 19 -48.17 44.62 -5.38
CA GLY A 19 -48.09 43.99 -4.06
C GLY A 19 -48.24 42.49 -4.11
N ILE A 20 -49.22 41.94 -4.84
CA ILE A 20 -49.42 40.52 -5.05
C ILE A 20 -48.22 39.90 -5.81
N SER A 21 -47.69 40.58 -6.84
CA SER A 21 -46.50 40.15 -7.58
C SER A 21 -45.25 40.14 -6.69
N PHE A 22 -45.07 41.15 -5.86
CA PHE A 22 -43.93 41.26 -4.94
C PHE A 22 -43.99 40.18 -3.85
N PHE A 23 -45.17 40.01 -3.23
CA PHE A 23 -45.41 38.95 -2.24
C PHE A 23 -45.29 37.56 -2.86
N SER A 24 -45.79 37.35 -4.08
CA SER A 24 -45.63 36.07 -4.77
C SER A 24 -44.17 35.83 -5.11
N PHE A 25 -43.41 36.86 -5.49
CA PHE A 25 -41.99 36.69 -5.81
C PHE A 25 -41.16 36.30 -4.56
N GLU A 26 -41.40 36.93 -3.39
CA GLU A 26 -40.70 36.58 -2.16
C GLU A 26 -41.05 35.18 -1.62
N TYR A 27 -42.29 34.73 -1.80
CA TYR A 27 -42.74 33.43 -1.30
C TYR A 27 -42.55 32.27 -2.30
N TYR A 28 -42.85 32.47 -3.57
CA TYR A 28 -42.83 31.40 -4.57
C TYR A 28 -41.43 31.13 -5.11
N VAL A 29 -40.56 32.11 -5.21
CA VAL A 29 -39.20 31.89 -5.73
C VAL A 29 -38.39 31.02 -4.78
N PRO A 30 -38.35 31.21 -3.46
CA PRO A 30 -37.70 30.28 -2.54
C PRO A 30 -38.32 28.88 -2.58
N TYR A 31 -39.61 28.76 -2.70
CA TYR A 31 -40.31 27.47 -2.79
C TYR A 31 -39.89 26.71 -4.08
N ILE A 32 -39.93 27.36 -5.23
CA ILE A 32 -39.52 26.77 -6.50
C ILE A 32 -38.02 26.40 -6.48
N LYS A 33 -37.18 27.25 -5.89
CA LYS A 33 -35.76 26.94 -5.72
C LYS A 33 -35.55 25.69 -4.88
N ARG A 34 -36.22 25.57 -3.73
CA ARG A 34 -36.15 24.37 -2.88
C ARG A 34 -36.66 23.11 -3.59
N TRP A 35 -37.79 23.24 -4.30
CA TRP A 35 -38.33 22.12 -5.07
C TRP A 35 -37.37 21.66 -6.15
N LYS A 36 -36.81 22.57 -6.95
CA LYS A 36 -35.78 22.24 -7.95
C LYS A 36 -34.51 21.66 -7.32
N ALA A 37 -34.07 22.22 -6.20
CA ALA A 37 -32.92 21.68 -5.46
C ALA A 37 -33.12 20.23 -5.08
N ASN A 38 -34.29 19.89 -4.51
CA ASN A 38 -34.62 18.50 -4.15
C ASN A 38 -34.68 17.57 -5.37
N GLN A 39 -35.17 18.07 -6.51
CA GLN A 39 -35.17 17.29 -7.75
C GLN A 39 -33.74 16.99 -8.24
N PHE A 40 -32.85 17.97 -8.26
CA PHE A 40 -31.44 17.77 -8.62
C PHE A 40 -30.70 16.93 -7.59
N LEU A 41 -30.97 17.08 -6.31
CA LEU A 41 -30.44 16.24 -5.25
C LEU A 41 -30.79 14.77 -5.49
N TYR A 42 -32.07 14.46 -5.69
CA TYR A 42 -32.50 13.11 -5.96
C TYR A 42 -31.83 12.52 -7.23
N GLN A 43 -31.75 13.31 -8.29
CA GLN A 43 -31.08 12.88 -9.53
C GLN A 43 -29.57 12.67 -9.35
N SER A 44 -28.91 13.42 -8.48
CA SER A 44 -27.48 13.27 -8.24
C SER A 44 -27.14 12.13 -7.28
N GLN A 45 -28.03 11.77 -6.37
CA GLN A 45 -27.82 10.64 -5.45
C GLN A 45 -27.64 9.29 -6.16
N VAL A 46 -28.26 9.12 -7.32
CA VAL A 46 -28.13 7.91 -8.15
C VAL A 46 -26.68 7.64 -8.54
N TYR A 47 -25.85 8.67 -8.67
CA TYR A 47 -24.43 8.55 -9.06
C TYR A 47 -23.50 8.18 -7.90
N LEU A 48 -24.00 8.14 -6.66
CA LEU A 48 -23.28 7.60 -5.50
C LEU A 48 -23.36 6.07 -5.41
N ASP A 49 -24.24 5.42 -6.19
CA ASP A 49 -24.32 3.97 -6.25
C ASP A 49 -23.07 3.41 -6.96
N GLU A 50 -22.36 2.49 -6.30
CA GLU A 50 -21.10 1.89 -6.79
C GLU A 50 -21.23 1.25 -8.18
N LYS A 51 -22.44 0.80 -8.55
CA LYS A 51 -22.70 0.21 -9.88
C LYS A 51 -22.74 1.23 -11.00
N ILE A 52 -23.08 2.48 -10.71
CA ILE A 52 -23.24 3.56 -11.69
C ILE A 52 -22.04 4.48 -11.68
N GLY A 53 -21.39 4.68 -10.52
CA GLY A 53 -20.24 5.59 -10.32
C GLY A 53 -18.91 5.11 -10.88
N SER A 54 -18.84 4.05 -11.68
CA SER A 54 -17.59 3.52 -12.22
C SER A 54 -17.03 4.28 -13.45
N SER A 55 -17.82 5.19 -14.05
CA SER A 55 -17.37 6.00 -15.20
C SER A 55 -17.10 7.45 -14.77
N PRO A 56 -15.91 8.01 -15.09
CA PRO A 56 -15.58 9.41 -14.79
C PRO A 56 -16.57 10.43 -15.37
N GLU A 57 -17.14 10.14 -16.55
CA GLU A 57 -18.12 11.01 -17.20
C GLU A 57 -19.44 11.09 -16.41
N LEU A 58 -19.89 9.94 -15.87
CA LEU A 58 -21.09 9.87 -15.05
C LEU A 58 -20.90 10.56 -13.70
N ILE A 59 -19.74 10.42 -13.08
CA ILE A 59 -19.39 11.16 -11.84
C ILE A 59 -19.44 12.67 -12.11
N GLY A 60 -18.84 13.15 -13.20
CA GLY A 60 -18.85 14.56 -13.58
C GLY A 60 -20.26 15.11 -13.81
N GLU A 61 -21.20 14.32 -14.34
CA GLU A 61 -22.61 14.69 -14.46
C GLU A 61 -23.29 14.77 -13.09
N GLY A 62 -23.05 13.78 -12.24
CA GLY A 62 -23.52 13.75 -10.84
C GLY A 62 -23.09 15.00 -10.08
N ILE A 63 -21.80 15.37 -10.18
CA ILE A 63 -21.24 16.57 -9.54
C ILE A 63 -21.92 17.84 -10.04
N ARG A 64 -22.16 17.97 -11.35
CA ARG A 64 -22.88 19.14 -11.89
C ARG A 64 -24.27 19.27 -11.31
N LYS A 65 -25.04 18.17 -11.24
CA LYS A 65 -26.41 18.15 -10.67
C LYS A 65 -26.39 18.49 -9.18
N ALA A 66 -25.50 17.87 -8.42
CA ALA A 66 -25.35 18.11 -6.99
C ALA A 66 -24.95 19.57 -6.68
N ARG A 67 -24.04 20.14 -7.49
CA ARG A 67 -23.67 21.55 -7.39
C ARG A 67 -24.85 22.49 -7.63
N VAL A 68 -25.70 22.18 -8.61
CA VAL A 68 -26.93 22.97 -8.87
C VAL A 68 -27.90 22.86 -7.69
N ALA A 69 -28.09 21.67 -7.12
CA ALA A 69 -28.92 21.48 -5.93
C ALA A 69 -28.42 22.35 -4.77
N TYR A 70 -27.12 22.32 -4.48
CA TYR A 70 -26.48 23.13 -3.46
C TYR A 70 -26.66 24.65 -3.71
N LEU A 71 -26.40 25.13 -4.93
CA LEU A 71 -26.53 26.56 -5.26
C LEU A 71 -27.99 27.08 -5.16
N LEU A 72 -28.96 26.22 -5.40
CA LEU A 72 -30.39 26.56 -5.27
C LEU A 72 -30.87 26.56 -3.81
N ASN A 73 -30.25 25.75 -2.94
CA ASN A 73 -30.58 25.66 -1.51
C ASN A 73 -29.32 25.48 -0.66
N PRO A 74 -28.51 26.53 -0.48
CA PRO A 74 -27.20 26.41 0.18
C PRO A 74 -27.29 26.09 1.68
N ASN A 75 -28.45 26.28 2.30
CA ASN A 75 -28.67 25.96 3.72
C ASN A 75 -29.15 24.52 3.95
N ASP A 76 -29.30 23.73 2.89
CA ASP A 76 -29.68 22.32 3.02
C ASP A 76 -28.44 21.42 3.14
N ALA A 77 -28.21 20.92 4.36
CA ALA A 77 -27.07 20.05 4.66
C ALA A 77 -27.00 18.81 3.74
N LYS A 78 -28.15 18.25 3.32
CA LYS A 78 -28.20 17.07 2.44
C LYS A 78 -27.71 17.39 1.04
N SER A 79 -28.11 18.53 0.47
CA SER A 79 -27.66 18.96 -0.86
C SER A 79 -26.16 19.21 -0.88
N TYR A 80 -25.66 19.83 0.17
CA TYR A 80 -24.25 20.10 0.32
C TYR A 80 -23.43 18.82 0.52
N GLN A 81 -23.86 17.95 1.42
CA GLN A 81 -23.19 16.69 1.66
C GLN A 81 -23.11 15.83 0.40
N ASN A 82 -24.21 15.71 -0.33
CA ASN A 82 -24.23 14.97 -1.59
C ASN A 82 -23.28 15.57 -2.65
N TYR A 83 -23.17 16.89 -2.71
CA TYR A 83 -22.20 17.55 -3.59
C TYR A 83 -20.75 17.23 -3.20
N LEU A 84 -20.43 17.31 -1.92
CA LEU A 84 -19.11 16.94 -1.43
C LEU A 84 -18.80 15.45 -1.65
N ASP A 85 -19.78 14.57 -1.43
CA ASP A 85 -19.62 13.14 -1.58
C ASP A 85 -19.24 12.76 -3.02
N LEU A 86 -19.90 13.33 -4.00
CA LEU A 86 -19.58 13.14 -5.40
C LEU A 86 -18.26 13.80 -5.78
N LEU A 87 -18.00 15.02 -5.28
CA LEU A 87 -16.72 15.70 -5.53
C LEU A 87 -15.54 14.93 -4.92
N PHE A 88 -15.74 14.27 -3.78
CA PHE A 88 -14.72 13.44 -3.15
C PHE A 88 -14.33 12.21 -3.99
N LEU A 89 -15.25 11.71 -4.81
CA LEU A 89 -14.96 10.61 -5.74
C LEU A 89 -14.07 11.05 -6.91
N GLU A 90 -14.20 12.31 -7.36
CA GLU A 90 -13.41 12.85 -8.48
C GLU A 90 -12.12 13.52 -8.01
N ASP A 91 -12.22 14.41 -7.03
CA ASP A 91 -11.12 15.26 -6.53
C ASP A 91 -11.23 15.45 -5.01
N PRO A 92 -10.65 14.53 -4.22
CA PRO A 92 -10.68 14.61 -2.76
C PRO A 92 -10.08 15.92 -2.21
N ALA A 93 -9.05 16.46 -2.87
CA ALA A 93 -8.40 17.70 -2.44
C ALA A 93 -9.33 18.90 -2.54
N LYS A 94 -10.05 19.00 -3.66
CA LYS A 94 -11.03 20.07 -3.90
C LYS A 94 -12.24 19.97 -2.98
N ALA A 95 -12.70 18.75 -2.71
CA ALA A 95 -13.78 18.51 -1.75
C ALA A 95 -13.39 18.98 -0.34
N LEU A 96 -12.20 18.65 0.13
CA LEU A 96 -11.68 19.09 1.43
C LEU A 96 -11.52 20.61 1.53
N ASN A 97 -11.01 21.27 0.50
CA ASN A 97 -10.89 22.73 0.47
C ASN A 97 -12.23 23.46 0.51
N LEU A 98 -13.26 22.91 -0.13
CA LEU A 98 -14.62 23.45 -0.07
C LEU A 98 -15.21 23.28 1.32
N TRP A 99 -14.95 22.17 1.94
CA TRP A 99 -15.49 21.80 3.21
C TRP A 99 -14.92 22.64 4.36
N THR A 100 -13.60 22.88 4.41
CA THR A 100 -12.97 23.71 5.44
C THR A 100 -13.53 25.14 5.52
N LYS A 101 -14.17 25.60 4.44
CA LYS A 101 -14.81 26.93 4.40
C LYS A 101 -16.21 26.99 5.01
N LEU A 102 -16.81 25.85 5.32
CA LEU A 102 -18.23 25.74 5.66
C LEU A 102 -18.50 25.09 7.01
N VAL A 103 -17.44 24.61 7.68
CA VAL A 103 -17.58 24.09 9.03
C VAL A 103 -17.71 25.26 10.00
N ASP A 104 -18.87 25.33 10.58
CA ASP A 104 -19.15 26.17 11.74
C ASP A 104 -19.46 25.29 12.96
N ASN A 105 -19.59 25.88 14.13
CA ASN A 105 -19.92 25.20 15.39
C ASN A 105 -21.36 24.68 15.43
N SER A 106 -22.10 24.69 14.33
CA SER A 106 -23.46 24.18 14.26
C SER A 106 -23.47 22.65 14.32
N GLU A 107 -24.59 22.07 14.76
CA GLU A 107 -24.82 20.65 14.80
C GLU A 107 -24.64 20.00 13.40
N ASN A 108 -25.03 20.72 12.36
CA ASN A 108 -24.80 20.32 10.97
C ASN A 108 -23.31 20.34 10.59
N GLY A 109 -22.53 21.30 11.09
CA GLY A 109 -21.09 21.38 10.90
C GLY A 109 -20.36 20.18 11.51
N ILE A 110 -20.76 19.77 12.71
CA ILE A 110 -20.22 18.58 13.41
C ILE A 110 -20.51 17.30 12.63
N GLN A 111 -21.74 17.09 12.16
CA GLN A 111 -22.11 15.91 11.35
C GLN A 111 -21.34 15.86 10.04
N LEU A 112 -21.19 17.00 9.40
CA LEU A 112 -20.41 17.15 8.18
C LEU A 112 -18.94 16.83 8.44
N GLY A 113 -18.39 17.30 9.58
CA GLY A 113 -17.05 17.01 10.05
C GLY A 113 -16.77 15.52 10.16
N ASN A 114 -17.63 14.81 10.84
CA ASN A 114 -17.55 13.35 10.99
C ASN A 114 -17.60 12.62 9.64
N SER A 115 -18.47 13.04 8.74
CA SER A 115 -18.56 12.43 7.40
C SER A 115 -17.27 12.57 6.63
N ILE A 116 -16.62 13.73 6.68
CA ILE A 116 -15.36 13.97 5.97
C ILE A 116 -14.19 13.26 6.61
N LEU A 117 -14.10 13.24 7.94
CA LEU A 117 -13.06 12.45 8.61
C LEU A 117 -13.16 10.97 8.22
N SER A 118 -14.40 10.42 8.20
CA SER A 118 -14.63 9.02 7.79
C SER A 118 -14.21 8.76 6.34
N LYS A 119 -14.53 9.69 5.42
CA LYS A 119 -14.14 9.57 4.01
C LYS A 119 -12.65 9.76 3.80
N SER A 120 -12.04 10.69 4.51
CA SER A 120 -10.59 10.88 4.51
C SER A 120 -9.87 9.61 4.95
N LEU A 121 -10.34 8.96 6.01
CA LEU A 121 -9.82 7.68 6.48
C LEU A 121 -9.94 6.59 5.39
N THR A 122 -11.12 6.47 4.78
CA THR A 122 -11.33 5.52 3.67
C THR A 122 -10.37 5.77 2.50
N CYS A 123 -10.12 7.03 2.15
CA CYS A 123 -9.14 7.37 1.11
C CYS A 123 -7.69 7.07 1.51
N LEU A 124 -7.31 7.33 2.75
CA LEU A 124 -5.97 7.01 3.26
C LEU A 124 -5.66 5.51 3.21
N GLN A 125 -6.68 4.67 3.42
CA GLN A 125 -6.59 3.21 3.39
C GLN A 125 -6.55 2.62 1.98
N LYS A 126 -6.96 3.35 0.94
CA LYS A 126 -6.90 2.88 -0.45
C LYS A 126 -5.47 2.84 -0.97
N GLU A 127 -5.11 1.74 -1.66
CA GLU A 127 -3.76 1.56 -2.22
C GLU A 127 -3.55 2.31 -3.55
N ASP A 128 -4.61 2.58 -4.29
CA ASP A 128 -4.60 3.19 -5.62
C ASP A 128 -4.44 4.73 -5.61
N ILE A 129 -4.48 5.35 -4.44
CA ILE A 129 -4.31 6.80 -4.30
C ILE A 129 -2.81 7.16 -4.21
N SER A 130 -2.41 8.19 -4.96
CA SER A 130 -1.02 8.66 -4.95
C SER A 130 -0.57 9.13 -3.55
N LEU A 131 0.73 8.96 -3.25
CA LEU A 131 1.30 9.38 -1.97
C LEU A 131 1.09 10.88 -1.70
N GLU A 132 1.24 11.72 -2.71
CA GLU A 132 1.01 13.18 -2.58
C GLU A 132 -0.42 13.50 -2.18
N THR A 133 -1.39 12.84 -2.81
CA THR A 133 -2.80 12.98 -2.46
C THR A 133 -3.06 12.49 -1.03
N LYS A 134 -2.48 11.36 -0.62
CA LYS A 134 -2.60 10.87 0.77
C LYS A 134 -2.03 11.87 1.78
N VAL A 135 -0.86 12.45 1.52
CA VAL A 135 -0.25 13.46 2.39
C VAL A 135 -1.16 14.69 2.51
N PHE A 136 -1.72 15.17 1.40
CA PHE A 136 -2.64 16.30 1.41
C PHE A 136 -3.93 15.99 2.20
N ILE A 137 -4.56 14.84 1.94
CA ILE A 137 -5.76 14.39 2.66
C ILE A 137 -5.46 14.26 4.15
N GLY A 138 -4.35 13.61 4.50
CA GLY A 138 -3.94 13.39 5.88
C GLY A 138 -3.75 14.68 6.66
N LYS A 139 -3.02 15.65 6.08
CA LYS A 139 -2.81 16.97 6.69
C LYS A 139 -4.14 17.70 6.99
N ASN A 140 -5.04 17.74 6.01
CA ASN A 140 -6.34 18.39 6.18
C ASN A 140 -7.22 17.64 7.20
N ALA A 141 -7.23 16.31 7.17
CA ALA A 141 -7.99 15.51 8.13
C ALA A 141 -7.48 15.71 9.57
N ILE A 142 -6.17 15.79 9.79
CA ILE A 142 -5.58 16.09 11.11
C ILE A 142 -6.00 17.47 11.60
N GLN A 143 -5.89 18.50 10.77
CA GLN A 143 -6.33 19.86 11.15
C GLN A 143 -7.80 19.87 11.54
N GLN A 144 -8.61 19.13 10.82
CA GLN A 144 -10.03 19.03 11.07
C GLN A 144 -10.34 18.25 12.36
N PHE A 145 -9.63 17.15 12.60
CA PHE A 145 -9.74 16.43 13.85
C PHE A 145 -9.36 17.32 15.03
N GLN A 146 -8.28 18.10 14.94
CA GLN A 146 -7.87 19.05 15.98
C GLN A 146 -8.97 20.06 16.27
N TYR A 147 -9.56 20.67 15.24
CA TYR A 147 -10.66 21.61 15.39
C TYR A 147 -11.89 20.98 16.08
N LEU A 148 -12.32 19.79 15.61
CA LEU A 148 -13.47 19.10 16.18
C LEU A 148 -13.21 18.63 17.62
N SER A 149 -11.98 18.26 17.95
CA SER A 149 -11.61 17.80 19.29
C SER A 149 -11.69 18.90 20.37
N GLU A 150 -11.73 20.17 19.98
CA GLU A 150 -11.96 21.30 20.89
C GLU A 150 -13.45 21.44 21.26
N ILE A 151 -14.36 20.83 20.51
CA ILE A 151 -15.81 20.87 20.75
C ILE A 151 -16.18 19.83 21.81
N GLU A 152 -16.61 20.26 22.98
CA GLU A 152 -16.89 19.39 24.12
C GLU A 152 -17.88 18.25 23.82
N THR A 153 -18.98 18.57 23.11
CA THR A 153 -20.01 17.58 22.73
C THR A 153 -19.47 16.54 21.74
N TRP A 154 -18.53 16.89 20.90
CA TRP A 154 -17.88 15.99 19.95
C TRP A 154 -16.85 15.11 20.67
N ASN A 155 -16.03 15.70 21.53
CA ASN A 155 -14.97 15.03 22.30
C ASN A 155 -15.53 14.06 23.36
N ALA A 156 -16.78 14.25 23.78
CA ALA A 156 -17.45 13.33 24.72
C ALA A 156 -17.78 11.96 24.09
N GLN A 157 -17.72 11.80 22.77
CA GLN A 157 -18.07 10.57 22.08
C GLN A 157 -16.84 9.74 21.75
N PRO A 158 -16.69 8.50 22.28
CA PRO A 158 -15.52 7.66 22.04
C PRO A 158 -15.32 7.35 20.56
N LYS A 159 -16.39 7.15 19.80
CA LYS A 159 -16.34 6.88 18.36
C LYS A 159 -15.66 8.01 17.57
N ASN A 160 -15.89 9.25 17.94
CA ASN A 160 -15.30 10.42 17.28
C ASN A 160 -13.79 10.48 17.55
N LEU A 161 -13.39 10.29 18.80
CA LEU A 161 -11.97 10.25 19.18
C LEU A 161 -11.23 9.11 18.49
N LEU A 162 -11.85 7.93 18.40
CA LEU A 162 -11.26 6.78 17.71
C LEU A 162 -11.09 7.02 16.21
N LEU A 163 -12.05 7.69 15.57
CA LEU A 163 -11.93 8.10 14.16
C LEU A 163 -10.71 9.01 13.95
N GLY A 164 -10.51 9.99 14.84
CA GLY A 164 -9.32 10.84 14.82
C GLY A 164 -8.02 10.07 15.07
N ALA A 165 -8.03 9.15 16.01
CA ALA A 165 -6.87 8.31 16.30
C ALA A 165 -6.51 7.39 15.13
N GLU A 166 -7.48 6.85 14.39
CA GLU A 166 -7.23 6.08 13.16
C GLU A 166 -6.59 6.94 12.07
N ILE A 167 -7.08 8.16 11.85
CA ILE A 167 -6.48 9.11 10.90
C ILE A 167 -5.03 9.42 11.28
N LEU A 168 -4.76 9.68 12.56
CA LEU A 168 -3.41 9.90 13.06
C LEU A 168 -2.50 8.68 12.82
N ALA A 169 -3.01 7.47 13.05
CA ALA A 169 -2.26 6.24 12.80
C ALA A 169 -1.95 6.05 11.31
N GLU A 170 -2.95 6.21 10.42
CA GLU A 170 -2.77 6.08 8.96
C GLU A 170 -1.84 7.14 8.37
N THR A 171 -1.70 8.29 9.03
CA THR A 171 -0.77 9.35 8.62
C THR A 171 0.61 9.28 9.26
N GLY A 172 0.90 8.21 10.01
CA GLY A 172 2.18 7.98 10.67
C GLY A 172 2.36 8.70 12.01
N ASN A 173 1.35 9.41 12.51
CA ASN A 173 1.40 10.12 13.81
C ASN A 173 1.04 9.18 14.97
N HIS A 174 1.69 8.02 15.03
CA HIS A 174 1.32 6.91 15.94
C HIS A 174 1.38 7.28 17.42
N GLN A 175 2.33 8.15 17.84
CA GLN A 175 2.44 8.58 19.24
C GLN A 175 1.24 9.42 19.69
N GLU A 176 0.75 10.29 18.82
CA GLU A 176 -0.43 11.09 19.10
C GLU A 176 -1.70 10.22 19.05
N ALA A 177 -1.76 9.28 18.09
CA ALA A 177 -2.83 8.29 18.05
C ALA A 177 -2.92 7.48 19.35
N LEU A 178 -1.78 7.04 19.92
CA LEU A 178 -1.74 6.36 21.21
C LEU A 178 -2.34 7.22 22.33
N ARG A 179 -1.97 8.50 22.41
CA ARG A 179 -2.52 9.40 23.45
C ARG A 179 -4.03 9.53 23.38
N VAL A 180 -4.56 9.67 22.15
CA VAL A 180 -6.02 9.75 21.94
C VAL A 180 -6.70 8.44 22.34
N VAL A 181 -6.15 7.29 21.95
CA VAL A 181 -6.69 5.97 22.32
C VAL A 181 -6.63 5.76 23.84
N ASP A 182 -5.55 6.19 24.50
CA ASP A 182 -5.41 6.13 25.95
C ASP A 182 -6.50 6.93 26.66
N GLN A 183 -6.81 8.14 26.19
CA GLN A 183 -7.92 8.96 26.71
C GLN A 183 -9.27 8.24 26.58
N VAL A 184 -9.49 7.52 25.46
CA VAL A 184 -10.71 6.74 25.29
C VAL A 184 -10.76 5.56 26.27
N ILE A 185 -9.67 4.82 26.43
CA ILE A 185 -9.61 3.66 27.33
C ILE A 185 -9.74 4.08 28.80
N GLU A 186 -9.18 5.23 29.18
CA GLU A 186 -9.34 5.77 30.54
C GLU A 186 -10.80 6.11 30.86
N LYS A 187 -11.54 6.68 29.92
CA LYS A 187 -12.96 7.02 30.09
C LYS A 187 -13.89 5.82 29.87
N PHE A 188 -13.52 4.90 28.99
CA PHE A 188 -14.33 3.77 28.52
C PHE A 188 -13.47 2.49 28.45
N PRO A 189 -13.10 1.88 29.62
CA PRO A 189 -12.12 0.78 29.65
C PRO A 189 -12.53 -0.49 28.88
N GLU A 190 -13.83 -0.70 28.67
CA GLU A 190 -14.36 -1.87 27.99
C GLU A 190 -14.71 -1.61 26.51
N HIS A 191 -14.29 -0.45 25.96
CA HIS A 191 -14.61 -0.12 24.55
C HIS A 191 -13.77 -0.98 23.58
N PRO A 192 -14.36 -1.95 22.87
CA PRO A 192 -13.60 -2.93 22.10
C PRO A 192 -12.74 -2.31 21.01
N GLU A 193 -13.31 -1.34 20.26
CA GLU A 193 -12.61 -0.69 19.13
C GLU A 193 -11.37 0.08 19.60
N ALA A 194 -11.39 0.66 20.82
CA ALA A 194 -10.22 1.31 21.39
C ALA A 194 -9.10 0.32 21.67
N VAL A 195 -9.43 -0.85 22.24
CA VAL A 195 -8.45 -1.92 22.50
C VAL A 195 -7.89 -2.48 21.19
N PHE A 196 -8.73 -2.63 20.17
CA PHE A 196 -8.30 -3.12 18.85
C PHE A 196 -7.37 -2.12 18.16
N LEU A 197 -7.69 -0.84 18.21
CA LEU A 197 -6.84 0.21 17.64
C LEU A 197 -5.51 0.30 18.40
N LEU A 198 -5.53 0.26 19.73
CA LEU A 198 -4.31 0.20 20.54
C LEU A 198 -3.42 -0.98 20.13
N THR A 199 -4.01 -2.17 19.91
CA THR A 199 -3.25 -3.35 19.47
C THR A 199 -2.59 -3.12 18.13
N ARG A 200 -3.30 -2.57 17.14
CA ARG A 200 -2.74 -2.28 15.81
C ARG A 200 -1.57 -1.29 15.88
N ILE A 201 -1.73 -0.20 16.64
CA ILE A 201 -0.69 0.82 16.79
C ILE A 201 0.53 0.25 17.52
N ALA A 202 0.34 -0.48 18.63
CA ALA A 202 1.44 -1.10 19.37
C ALA A 202 2.24 -2.09 18.52
N VAL A 203 1.55 -2.92 17.72
CA VAL A 203 2.19 -3.87 16.79
C VAL A 203 2.99 -3.10 15.72
N HIS A 204 2.43 -2.02 15.17
CA HIS A 204 3.12 -1.21 14.16
C HIS A 204 4.40 -0.55 14.72
N LEU A 205 4.33 -0.03 15.94
CA LEU A 205 5.47 0.57 16.65
C LEU A 205 6.45 -0.45 17.24
N GLN A 206 6.11 -1.74 17.19
CA GLN A 206 6.84 -2.82 17.88
C GLN A 206 7.02 -2.54 19.40
N ASP A 207 6.01 -1.89 20.01
CA ASP A 207 6.05 -1.48 21.42
C ASP A 207 5.69 -2.65 22.33
N GLN A 208 6.71 -3.38 22.77
CA GLN A 208 6.57 -4.50 23.68
C GLN A 208 6.05 -4.10 25.09
N SER A 209 6.20 -2.85 25.49
CA SER A 209 5.73 -2.38 26.79
C SER A 209 4.21 -2.47 26.95
N GLN A 210 3.46 -2.45 25.85
CA GLN A 210 2.00 -2.58 25.84
C GLN A 210 1.50 -4.03 25.97
N LEU A 211 2.38 -5.02 25.86
CA LEU A 211 1.97 -6.43 25.76
C LEU A 211 1.10 -6.91 26.93
N VAL A 212 1.51 -6.58 28.16
CA VAL A 212 0.79 -6.99 29.38
C VAL A 212 -0.58 -6.30 29.46
N ARG A 213 -0.63 -5.01 29.12
CA ARG A 213 -1.86 -4.23 29.10
C ARG A 213 -2.85 -4.77 28.05
N LEU A 214 -2.37 -5.01 26.83
CA LEU A 214 -3.17 -5.56 25.75
C LEU A 214 -3.69 -6.96 26.07
N GLY A 215 -2.85 -7.84 26.63
CA GLY A 215 -3.27 -9.17 27.05
C GLY A 215 -4.40 -9.12 28.07
N LYS A 216 -4.32 -8.22 29.06
CA LYS A 216 -5.38 -8.02 30.06
C LYS A 216 -6.66 -7.46 29.46
N ALA A 217 -6.57 -6.52 28.51
CA ALA A 217 -7.74 -5.91 27.89
C ALA A 217 -8.45 -6.84 26.88
N LEU A 218 -7.69 -7.63 26.11
CA LEU A 218 -8.24 -8.55 25.13
C LEU A 218 -8.84 -9.82 25.74
N ALA A 219 -8.34 -10.28 26.89
CA ALA A 219 -8.80 -11.53 27.51
C ALA A 219 -10.31 -11.58 27.81
N PRO A 220 -10.94 -10.58 28.47
CA PRO A 220 -12.37 -10.58 28.71
C PRO A 220 -13.17 -10.47 27.39
N LEU A 221 -12.72 -9.66 26.43
CA LEU A 221 -13.36 -9.51 25.12
C LEU A 221 -13.35 -10.83 24.35
N SER A 222 -12.22 -11.54 24.32
CA SER A 222 -12.06 -12.80 23.59
C SER A 222 -12.97 -13.94 24.11
N SER A 223 -13.44 -13.85 25.34
CA SER A 223 -14.34 -14.84 25.94
C SER A 223 -15.81 -14.65 25.52
N GLN A 224 -16.15 -13.56 24.87
CA GLN A 224 -17.49 -13.29 24.36
C GLN A 224 -17.78 -14.17 23.13
N ARG A 225 -18.95 -14.82 23.12
CA ARG A 225 -19.43 -15.64 21.98
C ARG A 225 -20.11 -14.77 20.92
N SER A 226 -19.38 -13.79 20.37
CA SER A 226 -19.88 -12.75 19.49
C SER A 226 -18.82 -12.36 18.45
N GLU A 227 -19.16 -11.47 17.51
CA GLU A 227 -18.19 -10.88 16.59
C GLU A 227 -17.07 -10.14 17.30
N VAL A 228 -17.40 -9.41 18.41
CA VAL A 228 -16.40 -8.75 19.24
C VAL A 228 -15.39 -9.75 19.82
N GLY A 229 -15.87 -10.89 20.29
CA GLY A 229 -14.99 -11.96 20.81
C GLY A 229 -14.10 -12.55 19.71
N LEU A 230 -14.65 -12.76 18.52
CA LEU A 230 -13.88 -13.23 17.38
C LEU A 230 -12.78 -12.23 16.99
N GLU A 231 -13.12 -10.95 16.93
CA GLU A 231 -12.15 -9.90 16.60
C GLU A 231 -11.08 -9.75 17.70
N ALA A 232 -11.45 -9.89 18.97
CA ALA A 232 -10.50 -9.91 20.07
C ALA A 232 -9.49 -11.07 19.94
N ILE A 233 -9.95 -12.27 19.55
CA ILE A 233 -9.06 -13.41 19.29
C ILE A 233 -8.10 -13.11 18.12
N ARG A 234 -8.60 -12.50 17.04
CA ARG A 234 -7.75 -12.05 15.91
C ARG A 234 -6.67 -11.08 16.40
N HIS A 235 -7.04 -10.09 17.25
CA HIS A 235 -6.10 -9.16 17.84
C HIS A 235 -5.11 -9.81 18.81
N MET A 236 -5.53 -10.81 19.60
CA MET A 236 -4.60 -11.61 20.41
C MET A 236 -3.51 -12.27 19.54
N THR A 237 -3.87 -12.78 18.36
CA THR A 237 -2.87 -13.35 17.45
C THR A 237 -1.91 -12.32 16.86
N LEU A 238 -2.30 -11.03 16.78
CA LEU A 238 -1.38 -9.96 16.38
C LEU A 238 -0.25 -9.74 17.39
N LEU A 239 -0.48 -10.02 18.67
CA LEU A 239 0.55 -9.88 19.69
C LEU A 239 1.79 -10.74 19.41
N ASN A 240 1.66 -11.79 18.59
CA ASN A 240 2.79 -12.60 18.12
C ASN A 240 3.87 -11.79 17.39
N PHE A 241 3.52 -10.63 16.80
CA PHE A 241 4.49 -9.71 16.19
C PHE A 241 5.31 -8.92 17.22
N LEU A 242 4.78 -8.74 18.43
CA LEU A 242 5.49 -8.10 19.53
C LEU A 242 6.39 -9.10 20.28
N GLN A 243 5.83 -10.28 20.54
CA GLN A 243 6.52 -11.39 21.18
C GLN A 243 5.89 -12.70 20.74
N PRO A 244 6.69 -13.73 20.39
CA PRO A 244 6.15 -15.04 20.06
C PRO A 244 5.22 -15.57 21.13
N LEU A 245 4.02 -15.97 20.75
CA LEU A 245 3.03 -16.51 21.67
C LEU A 245 3.42 -17.93 22.12
N ALA A 246 3.30 -18.16 23.41
CA ALA A 246 3.52 -19.50 23.96
C ALA A 246 2.50 -20.51 23.40
N PRO A 247 2.85 -21.81 23.27
CA PRO A 247 1.94 -22.85 22.80
C PRO A 247 0.59 -22.87 23.54
N GLN A 248 0.60 -22.68 24.87
CA GLN A 248 -0.62 -22.65 25.70
C GLN A 248 -1.55 -21.49 25.33
N SER A 249 -0.98 -20.32 24.96
CA SER A 249 -1.77 -19.17 24.52
C SER A 249 -2.45 -19.43 23.18
N LEU A 250 -1.76 -20.09 22.24
CA LEU A 250 -2.32 -20.50 20.96
C LEU A 250 -3.42 -21.56 21.15
N ASP A 251 -3.22 -22.55 22.01
CA ASP A 251 -4.22 -23.57 22.33
C ASP A 251 -5.47 -22.92 22.97
N ARG A 252 -5.27 -21.90 23.82
CA ARG A 252 -6.38 -21.11 24.38
C ARG A 252 -7.17 -20.38 23.28
N CYS A 253 -6.49 -19.77 22.32
CA CYS A 253 -7.15 -19.12 21.17
C CYS A 253 -7.95 -20.14 20.35
N ILE A 254 -7.42 -21.35 20.10
CA ILE A 254 -8.15 -22.41 19.39
C ILE A 254 -9.42 -22.80 20.16
N GLN A 255 -9.34 -23.00 21.49
CA GLN A 255 -10.49 -23.30 22.34
C GLN A 255 -11.56 -22.20 22.25
N LEU A 256 -11.15 -20.94 22.32
CA LEU A 256 -12.06 -19.80 22.23
C LEU A 256 -12.75 -19.71 20.85
N LEU A 257 -12.02 -19.97 19.76
CA LEU A 257 -12.60 -20.05 18.41
C LEU A 257 -13.61 -21.20 18.32
N THR A 258 -13.28 -22.37 18.84
CA THR A 258 -14.16 -23.57 18.79
C THR A 258 -15.51 -23.33 19.43
N VAL A 259 -15.58 -22.51 20.48
CA VAL A 259 -16.84 -22.19 21.18
C VAL A 259 -17.54 -20.93 20.66
N ASN A 260 -16.90 -20.18 19.75
CA ASN A 260 -17.50 -18.97 19.19
C ASN A 260 -18.33 -19.30 17.92
N PRO A 261 -19.66 -19.07 17.94
CA PRO A 261 -20.53 -19.44 16.83
C PRO A 261 -20.32 -18.62 15.54
N LYS A 262 -19.52 -17.54 15.61
CA LYS A 262 -19.19 -16.71 14.45
C LYS A 262 -17.87 -17.12 13.80
N ALA A 263 -17.06 -17.95 14.45
CA ALA A 263 -15.80 -18.43 13.91
C ALA A 263 -16.02 -19.34 12.71
N LYS A 264 -15.20 -19.17 11.69
CA LYS A 264 -15.16 -20.00 10.48
C LYS A 264 -13.81 -20.72 10.41
N ALA A 265 -13.73 -21.76 9.61
CA ALA A 265 -12.49 -22.52 9.39
C ALA A 265 -11.26 -21.61 9.08
N ILE A 266 -11.45 -20.55 8.33
CA ILE A 266 -10.40 -19.59 7.97
C ILE A 266 -9.79 -18.87 9.20
N ASP A 267 -10.56 -18.66 10.26
CA ASP A 267 -10.07 -17.98 11.46
C ASP A 267 -9.02 -18.80 12.23
N PHE A 268 -9.08 -20.12 12.10
CA PHE A 268 -8.14 -21.05 12.71
C PHE A 268 -6.79 -21.12 11.98
N LEU A 269 -6.76 -20.83 10.67
CA LEU A 269 -5.57 -21.01 9.83
C LEU A 269 -4.35 -20.28 10.36
N ARG A 270 -4.52 -19.05 10.85
CA ARG A 270 -3.44 -18.24 11.38
C ARG A 270 -2.84 -18.86 12.65
N ILE A 271 -3.70 -19.34 13.54
CA ILE A 271 -3.26 -19.91 14.82
C ILE A 271 -2.56 -21.24 14.58
N TYR A 272 -3.12 -22.09 13.72
CA TYR A 272 -2.47 -23.33 13.32
C TYR A 272 -1.14 -23.09 12.58
N ALA A 273 -1.02 -22.01 11.79
CA ALA A 273 0.25 -21.64 11.19
C ALA A 273 1.31 -21.27 12.25
N MET A 274 0.92 -20.53 13.28
CA MET A 274 1.82 -20.22 14.40
C MET A 274 2.21 -21.47 15.18
N ARG A 275 1.25 -22.39 15.45
CA ARG A 275 1.55 -23.68 16.07
C ARG A 275 2.50 -24.51 15.25
N TYR A 276 2.29 -24.59 13.95
CA TYR A 276 3.15 -25.30 13.01
C TYR A 276 4.59 -24.75 13.01
N ALA A 277 4.72 -23.41 13.06
CA ALA A 277 6.03 -22.75 13.06
C ALA A 277 6.86 -23.03 14.34
N ILE A 278 6.20 -23.25 15.48
CA ILE A 278 6.88 -23.54 16.76
C ILE A 278 7.31 -25.02 16.83
N GLU A 279 6.58 -25.91 16.18
CA GLU A 279 6.86 -27.35 16.26
C GLU A 279 8.14 -27.74 15.48
N THR A 280 8.93 -28.59 16.09
CA THR A 280 10.19 -29.09 15.48
C THR A 280 10.05 -30.49 14.92
N SER A 281 9.09 -31.29 15.44
CA SER A 281 8.83 -32.66 15.00
C SER A 281 7.90 -32.70 13.79
N GLU A 282 8.23 -33.46 12.76
CA GLU A 282 7.37 -33.66 11.59
C GLU A 282 6.05 -34.37 11.94
N ASP A 283 6.05 -35.28 12.93
CA ASP A 283 4.83 -35.94 13.40
C ASP A 283 3.87 -34.94 14.04
N SER A 284 4.38 -34.02 14.88
CA SER A 284 3.59 -32.94 15.47
C SER A 284 3.06 -31.99 14.41
N ARG A 285 3.86 -31.63 13.43
CA ARG A 285 3.44 -30.80 12.29
C ARG A 285 2.34 -31.45 11.46
N SER A 286 2.49 -32.76 11.18
CA SER A 286 1.48 -33.55 10.46
C SER A 286 0.17 -33.62 11.26
N ALA A 287 0.23 -33.81 12.57
CA ALA A 287 -0.95 -33.81 13.44
C ALA A 287 -1.68 -32.44 13.45
N ILE A 288 -0.93 -31.32 13.39
CA ILE A 288 -1.52 -29.98 13.27
C ILE A 288 -2.25 -29.82 11.93
N ILE A 289 -1.62 -30.25 10.82
CA ILE A 289 -2.24 -30.21 9.50
C ILE A 289 -3.52 -31.04 9.47
N GLN A 290 -3.50 -32.25 10.04
CA GLN A 290 -4.66 -33.12 10.13
C GLN A 290 -5.79 -32.46 10.91
N LYS A 291 -5.54 -31.94 12.13
CA LYS A 291 -6.55 -31.23 12.91
C LYS A 291 -7.14 -30.02 12.18
N CYS A 292 -6.29 -29.29 11.44
CA CYS A 292 -6.74 -28.16 10.65
C CYS A 292 -7.61 -28.64 9.47
N SER A 293 -7.27 -29.76 8.81
CA SER A 293 -8.03 -30.29 7.69
C SER A 293 -9.45 -30.71 8.07
N GLU A 294 -9.68 -31.13 9.31
CA GLU A 294 -10.99 -31.54 9.84
C GLU A 294 -11.99 -30.35 9.94
N LEU A 295 -11.50 -29.12 9.86
CA LEU A 295 -12.33 -27.90 9.88
C LEU A 295 -12.87 -27.52 8.51
N PHE A 296 -12.39 -28.15 7.42
CA PHE A 296 -12.75 -27.82 6.05
C PHE A 296 -13.51 -28.95 5.38
N ASP A 297 -14.48 -28.60 4.56
CA ASP A 297 -15.07 -29.54 3.60
C ASP A 297 -14.13 -29.68 2.38
N LEU A 298 -13.27 -30.70 2.41
CA LEU A 298 -12.26 -30.93 1.36
C LEU A 298 -12.88 -31.40 0.02
N GLU A 299 -14.16 -31.79 -0.02
CA GLU A 299 -14.88 -32.01 -1.27
C GLU A 299 -15.30 -30.71 -1.93
N ASN A 300 -15.53 -29.64 -1.13
CA ASN A 300 -15.78 -28.31 -1.62
C ASN A 300 -14.50 -27.68 -2.21
N SER A 301 -14.51 -27.39 -3.51
CA SER A 301 -13.33 -26.85 -4.20
C SER A 301 -12.85 -25.50 -3.66
N GLN A 302 -13.74 -24.64 -3.16
CA GLN A 302 -13.34 -23.34 -2.59
C GLN A 302 -12.63 -23.53 -1.24
N GLU A 303 -13.15 -24.37 -0.37
CA GLU A 303 -12.54 -24.66 0.93
C GLU A 303 -11.22 -25.41 0.77
N LEU A 304 -11.16 -26.39 -0.13
CA LEU A 304 -9.93 -27.10 -0.48
C LEU A 304 -8.85 -26.14 -1.02
N LEU A 305 -9.26 -25.14 -1.83
CA LEU A 305 -8.30 -24.14 -2.35
C LEU A 305 -7.76 -23.24 -1.24
N VAL A 306 -8.61 -22.81 -0.30
CA VAL A 306 -8.19 -22.03 0.88
C VAL A 306 -7.20 -22.84 1.72
N PHE A 307 -7.51 -24.09 2.01
CA PHE A 307 -6.65 -25.01 2.75
C PHE A 307 -5.34 -25.29 1.99
N GLY A 308 -5.39 -25.56 0.69
CA GLY A 308 -4.22 -25.77 -0.16
C GLY A 308 -3.27 -24.55 -0.18
N ASN A 309 -3.81 -23.33 -0.30
CA ASN A 309 -3.02 -22.11 -0.22
C ASN A 309 -2.37 -21.90 1.16
N TRP A 310 -3.05 -22.31 2.23
CA TRP A 310 -2.47 -22.31 3.58
C TRP A 310 -1.30 -23.27 3.68
N LEU A 311 -1.41 -24.49 3.15
CA LEU A 311 -0.31 -25.46 3.09
C LEU A 311 0.89 -24.92 2.29
N VAL A 312 0.67 -24.20 1.18
CA VAL A 312 1.73 -23.53 0.43
C VAL A 312 2.48 -22.52 1.29
N ARG A 313 1.75 -21.70 2.06
CA ARG A 313 2.38 -20.72 2.98
C ARG A 313 3.21 -21.37 4.07
N LEU A 314 2.79 -22.54 4.55
CA LEU A 314 3.56 -23.35 5.49
C LEU A 314 4.74 -24.09 4.86
N LYS A 315 4.85 -24.09 3.53
CA LYS A 315 5.78 -24.93 2.76
C LYS A 315 5.62 -26.43 3.05
N ALA A 316 4.41 -26.86 3.41
CA ALA A 316 4.07 -28.25 3.73
C ALA A 316 3.80 -29.04 2.45
N TYR A 317 4.79 -29.11 1.56
CA TYR A 317 4.65 -29.67 0.21
C TYR A 317 4.21 -31.14 0.18
N PRO A 318 4.71 -32.05 1.03
CA PRO A 318 4.22 -33.43 1.08
C PRO A 318 2.72 -33.51 1.41
N ALA A 319 2.23 -32.65 2.31
CA ALA A 319 0.82 -32.59 2.64
C ALA A 319 -0.03 -32.11 1.46
N ILE A 320 0.46 -31.12 0.67
CA ILE A 320 -0.23 -30.68 -0.54
C ILE A 320 -0.45 -31.84 -1.51
N VAL A 321 0.58 -32.65 -1.75
CA VAL A 321 0.49 -33.81 -2.64
C VAL A 321 -0.54 -34.84 -2.14
N ASN A 322 -0.69 -34.97 -0.83
CA ASN A 322 -1.65 -35.90 -0.22
C ASN A 322 -3.09 -35.35 -0.24
N TYR A 323 -3.29 -34.07 0.09
CA TYR A 323 -4.63 -33.49 0.25
C TYR A 323 -5.24 -32.98 -1.05
N ILE A 324 -4.45 -32.55 -2.04
CA ILE A 324 -4.98 -32.11 -3.33
C ILE A 324 -5.02 -33.30 -4.31
N PRO A 325 -6.21 -33.84 -4.64
CA PRO A 325 -6.31 -34.99 -5.52
C PRO A 325 -5.87 -34.69 -6.95
N VAL A 326 -5.27 -35.67 -7.62
CA VAL A 326 -4.87 -35.57 -9.04
C VAL A 326 -6.05 -35.23 -9.93
N ALA A 327 -7.26 -35.74 -9.63
CA ALA A 327 -8.47 -35.43 -10.38
C ALA A 327 -8.83 -33.93 -10.34
N LYS A 328 -8.75 -33.28 -9.17
CA LYS A 328 -8.98 -31.84 -9.02
C LYS A 328 -7.90 -31.03 -9.77
N ALA A 329 -6.63 -31.42 -9.64
CA ALA A 329 -5.53 -30.73 -10.34
C ALA A 329 -5.61 -30.84 -11.87
N LYS A 330 -6.17 -31.91 -12.42
CA LYS A 330 -6.39 -32.02 -13.88
C LYS A 330 -7.54 -31.17 -14.39
N ALA A 331 -8.52 -30.87 -13.54
CA ALA A 331 -9.73 -30.16 -13.91
C ALA A 331 -9.67 -28.65 -13.67
N ASP A 332 -8.79 -28.19 -12.75
CA ASP A 332 -8.72 -26.79 -12.31
C ASP A 332 -7.28 -26.31 -12.28
N GLU A 333 -7.07 -25.15 -12.88
CA GLU A 333 -5.75 -24.49 -13.01
C GLU A 333 -5.12 -24.15 -11.66
N SER A 334 -5.92 -23.71 -10.67
CA SER A 334 -5.40 -23.32 -9.36
C SER A 334 -4.84 -24.53 -8.61
N PHE A 335 -5.58 -25.64 -8.60
CA PHE A 335 -5.09 -26.89 -8.01
C PHE A 335 -3.89 -27.47 -8.76
N PHE A 336 -3.89 -27.34 -10.10
CA PHE A 336 -2.76 -27.77 -10.92
C PHE A 336 -1.48 -27.02 -10.51
N LYS A 337 -1.52 -25.69 -10.42
CA LYS A 337 -0.39 -24.85 -10.03
C LYS A 337 0.16 -25.24 -8.66
N ILE A 338 -0.72 -25.33 -7.67
CA ILE A 338 -0.34 -25.67 -6.29
C ILE A 338 0.30 -27.06 -6.23
N ARG A 339 -0.31 -28.06 -6.88
CA ARG A 339 0.17 -29.43 -6.86
C ARG A 339 1.49 -29.59 -7.61
N MET A 340 1.64 -28.98 -8.79
CA MET A 340 2.90 -29.02 -9.55
C MET A 340 4.04 -28.31 -8.79
N ALA A 341 3.76 -27.19 -8.14
CA ALA A 341 4.73 -26.53 -7.26
C ALA A 341 5.17 -27.45 -6.11
N ALA A 342 4.24 -28.15 -5.49
CA ALA A 342 4.53 -29.08 -4.41
C ALA A 342 5.37 -30.28 -4.88
N LEU A 343 5.02 -30.91 -5.99
CA LEU A 343 5.77 -32.02 -6.58
C LEU A 343 7.21 -31.59 -6.94
N ALA A 344 7.38 -30.37 -7.46
CA ALA A 344 8.69 -29.81 -7.76
C ALA A 344 9.57 -29.66 -6.49
N GLN A 345 8.96 -29.23 -5.39
CA GLN A 345 9.67 -29.03 -4.12
C GLN A 345 9.97 -30.36 -3.39
N VAL A 346 9.13 -31.37 -3.58
CA VAL A 346 9.37 -32.75 -3.09
C VAL A 346 10.40 -33.48 -3.96
N GLY A 347 10.66 -33.01 -5.18
CA GLY A 347 11.59 -33.62 -6.14
C GLY A 347 11.01 -34.80 -6.93
N ASP A 348 9.68 -34.97 -6.94
CA ASP A 348 9.00 -36.07 -7.63
C ASP A 348 8.74 -35.72 -9.11
N LEU A 349 9.81 -35.64 -9.90
CA LEU A 349 9.76 -35.28 -11.32
C LEU A 349 8.97 -36.26 -12.18
N GLU A 350 8.99 -37.54 -11.82
CA GLU A 350 8.26 -38.60 -12.55
C GLU A 350 6.74 -38.38 -12.44
N LYS A 351 6.24 -38.07 -11.22
CA LYS A 351 4.81 -37.68 -11.06
C LYS A 351 4.50 -36.41 -11.78
N MET A 352 5.40 -35.40 -11.73
CA MET A 352 5.15 -34.13 -12.47
C MET A 352 4.96 -34.42 -13.97
N ARG A 353 5.80 -35.21 -14.61
CA ARG A 353 5.67 -35.57 -16.02
C ARG A 353 4.40 -36.35 -16.31
N THR A 354 4.09 -37.34 -15.49
CA THR A 354 2.91 -38.16 -15.64
C THR A 354 1.64 -37.35 -15.50
N GLU A 355 1.57 -36.44 -14.54
CA GLU A 355 0.40 -35.61 -14.33
C GLU A 355 0.28 -34.49 -15.40
N LEU A 356 1.41 -33.91 -15.84
CA LEU A 356 1.47 -32.95 -16.93
C LEU A 356 0.95 -33.54 -18.25
N SER A 357 1.39 -34.77 -18.60
CA SER A 357 0.96 -35.44 -19.83
C SER A 357 -0.57 -35.68 -19.88
N ARG A 358 -1.20 -35.82 -18.71
CA ARG A 358 -2.64 -36.06 -18.55
C ARG A 358 -3.46 -34.78 -18.33
N ALA A 359 -2.83 -33.60 -18.28
CA ALA A 359 -3.47 -32.32 -17.99
C ALA A 359 -3.91 -31.58 -19.27
N SER A 360 -4.70 -32.26 -20.13
CA SER A 360 -5.10 -31.71 -21.45
C SER A 360 -6.03 -30.49 -21.34
N ILE A 361 -6.80 -30.36 -20.27
CA ILE A 361 -7.76 -29.27 -20.02
C ILE A 361 -7.02 -28.00 -19.56
N ILE A 362 -5.87 -28.14 -18.94
CA ILE A 362 -5.08 -27.01 -18.44
C ILE A 362 -4.53 -26.17 -19.61
N PRO A 363 -4.63 -24.83 -19.55
CA PRO A 363 -4.13 -23.95 -20.60
C PRO A 363 -2.67 -24.22 -20.97
N SER A 364 -2.36 -24.17 -22.28
CA SER A 364 -1.01 -24.49 -22.79
C SER A 364 0.09 -23.68 -22.13
N ARG A 365 -0.14 -22.42 -21.81
CA ARG A 365 0.81 -21.56 -21.09
C ARG A 365 1.28 -22.16 -19.74
N TRP A 366 0.34 -22.67 -18.94
CA TRP A 366 0.66 -23.29 -17.65
C TRP A 366 1.38 -24.64 -17.80
N ARG A 367 1.00 -25.42 -18.82
CA ARG A 367 1.73 -26.66 -19.15
C ARG A 367 3.17 -26.37 -19.53
N LEU A 368 3.41 -25.33 -20.34
CA LEU A 368 4.75 -24.89 -20.73
C LEU A 368 5.57 -24.36 -19.54
N VAL A 369 4.96 -23.63 -18.60
CA VAL A 369 5.63 -23.21 -17.36
C VAL A 369 6.11 -24.41 -16.55
N VAL A 370 5.26 -25.44 -16.39
CA VAL A 370 5.62 -26.65 -15.66
C VAL A 370 6.67 -27.46 -16.41
N GLU A 371 6.57 -27.57 -17.73
CA GLU A 371 7.59 -28.20 -18.60
C GLU A 371 8.95 -27.51 -18.43
N ALA A 372 8.98 -26.19 -18.53
CA ALA A 372 10.19 -25.40 -18.29
C ALA A 372 10.78 -25.66 -16.89
N ARG A 373 9.91 -25.76 -15.89
CA ARG A 373 10.32 -26.05 -14.51
C ARG A 373 10.94 -27.45 -14.38
N ILE A 374 10.35 -28.46 -15.00
CA ILE A 374 10.92 -29.83 -15.03
C ILE A 374 12.32 -29.78 -15.63
N HIS A 375 12.49 -29.16 -16.80
CA HIS A 375 13.78 -29.01 -17.45
C HIS A 375 14.80 -28.26 -16.60
N ALA A 376 14.37 -27.18 -15.91
CA ALA A 376 15.26 -26.45 -15.02
C ALA A 376 15.73 -27.28 -13.81
N LEU A 377 14.86 -28.11 -13.23
CA LEU A 377 15.19 -29.02 -12.13
C LEU A 377 16.15 -30.15 -12.59
N GLU A 378 16.07 -30.57 -13.85
CA GLU A 378 16.99 -31.49 -14.49
C GLU A 378 18.30 -30.85 -14.96
N GLN A 379 18.49 -29.56 -14.66
CA GLN A 379 19.65 -28.76 -15.11
C GLN A 379 19.74 -28.59 -16.63
N ASN A 380 18.68 -28.91 -17.36
CA ASN A 380 18.59 -28.71 -18.81
C ASN A 380 18.04 -27.30 -19.12
N PHE A 381 18.88 -26.30 -18.87
CA PHE A 381 18.48 -24.88 -18.95
C PHE A 381 18.11 -24.44 -20.37
N LEU A 382 18.70 -25.07 -21.42
CA LEU A 382 18.40 -24.74 -22.82
C LEU A 382 16.95 -25.12 -23.16
N GLU A 383 16.51 -26.34 -22.81
CA GLU A 383 15.12 -26.76 -23.06
C GLU A 383 14.13 -25.99 -22.18
N SER A 384 14.52 -25.65 -20.94
CA SER A 384 13.73 -24.77 -20.08
C SER A 384 13.49 -23.43 -20.77
N GLN A 385 14.53 -22.78 -21.29
CA GLN A 385 14.40 -21.50 -22.01
C GLN A 385 13.53 -21.63 -23.27
N LYS A 386 13.67 -22.71 -24.05
CA LYS A 386 12.83 -22.94 -25.23
C LYS A 386 11.34 -23.04 -24.86
N SER A 387 11.02 -23.74 -23.77
CA SER A 387 9.64 -23.83 -23.27
C SER A 387 9.14 -22.47 -22.82
N LEU A 388 9.96 -21.64 -22.15
CA LEU A 388 9.62 -20.27 -21.76
C LEU A 388 9.44 -19.35 -22.96
N ASP A 389 10.30 -19.44 -23.98
CA ASP A 389 10.17 -18.64 -25.21
C ASP A 389 8.85 -18.91 -25.95
N ARG A 390 8.31 -20.13 -25.85
CA ARG A 390 6.98 -20.47 -26.39
C ARG A 390 5.82 -19.84 -25.60
N ILE A 391 6.06 -19.42 -24.37
CA ILE A 391 5.03 -18.75 -23.55
C ILE A 391 4.93 -17.27 -23.91
N ILE A 392 6.02 -16.61 -24.24
CA ILE A 392 6.07 -15.16 -24.45
C ILE A 392 4.97 -14.66 -25.42
N PRO A 393 4.78 -15.24 -26.62
CA PRO A 393 3.72 -14.81 -27.53
C PRO A 393 2.30 -14.97 -26.95
N LEU A 394 2.10 -15.89 -25.99
CA LEU A 394 0.83 -16.12 -25.34
C LEU A 394 0.54 -15.08 -24.23
N LEU A 395 1.57 -14.36 -23.79
CA LEU A 395 1.49 -13.35 -22.73
C LEU A 395 1.47 -11.91 -23.25
N SER A 396 1.91 -11.69 -24.48
CA SER A 396 2.15 -10.35 -25.06
C SER A 396 0.94 -9.40 -24.95
N ASN A 397 -0.28 -9.93 -24.95
CA ASN A 397 -1.51 -9.14 -24.86
C ASN A 397 -2.27 -9.32 -23.52
N ASP A 398 -1.72 -10.07 -22.56
CA ASP A 398 -2.37 -10.33 -21.27
C ASP A 398 -1.48 -10.00 -20.06
N PRO A 399 -1.48 -8.72 -19.62
CA PRO A 399 -0.66 -8.30 -18.49
C PRO A 399 -1.02 -8.97 -17.16
N ARG A 400 -2.27 -9.40 -17.00
CA ARG A 400 -2.70 -10.06 -15.77
C ARG A 400 -2.09 -11.46 -15.68
N GLU A 401 -2.19 -12.20 -16.78
CA GLU A 401 -1.64 -13.54 -16.86
C GLU A 401 -0.10 -13.54 -16.79
N ALA A 402 0.55 -12.59 -17.47
CA ALA A 402 2.00 -12.42 -17.37
C ALA A 402 2.45 -12.22 -15.92
N ARG A 403 1.76 -11.36 -15.17
CA ARG A 403 2.04 -11.15 -13.75
C ARG A 403 1.77 -12.41 -12.91
N THR A 404 0.69 -13.14 -13.20
CA THR A 404 0.35 -14.37 -12.49
C THR A 404 1.44 -15.44 -12.66
N ILE A 405 1.98 -15.61 -13.86
CA ILE A 405 3.08 -16.53 -14.12
C ILE A 405 4.37 -16.07 -13.42
N CYS A 406 4.69 -14.78 -13.47
CA CYS A 406 5.85 -14.26 -12.76
C CYS A 406 5.73 -14.46 -11.24
N ILE A 407 4.57 -14.21 -10.64
CA ILE A 407 4.30 -14.45 -9.21
C ILE A 407 4.46 -15.95 -8.88
N TYR A 408 3.95 -16.83 -9.73
CA TYR A 408 4.13 -18.27 -9.53
C TYR A 408 5.59 -18.68 -9.53
N LEU A 409 6.40 -18.24 -10.51
CA LEU A 409 7.84 -18.53 -10.58
C LEU A 409 8.59 -17.98 -9.37
N GLU A 410 8.19 -16.79 -8.89
CA GLU A 410 8.70 -16.18 -7.66
C GLU A 410 8.40 -17.08 -6.44
N GLN A 411 7.15 -17.52 -6.29
CA GLN A 411 6.71 -18.38 -5.18
C GLN A 411 7.41 -19.75 -5.15
N VAL A 412 7.65 -20.35 -6.31
CA VAL A 412 8.38 -21.63 -6.39
C VAL A 412 9.89 -21.46 -6.34
N GLY A 413 10.41 -20.24 -6.25
CA GLY A 413 11.84 -19.93 -6.16
C GLY A 413 12.62 -20.11 -7.45
N ASP A 414 11.94 -20.12 -8.62
CA ASP A 414 12.60 -20.24 -9.92
C ASP A 414 13.00 -18.88 -10.50
N VAL A 415 13.96 -18.26 -9.83
CA VAL A 415 14.43 -16.89 -10.18
C VAL A 415 15.04 -16.84 -11.58
N LYS A 416 15.69 -17.93 -12.05
CA LYS A 416 16.28 -17.96 -13.40
C LYS A 416 15.22 -17.89 -14.48
N SER A 417 14.19 -18.73 -14.40
CA SER A 417 13.05 -18.71 -15.32
C SER A 417 12.28 -17.40 -15.24
N LEU A 418 12.07 -16.88 -14.03
CA LEU A 418 11.46 -15.59 -13.81
C LEU A 418 12.21 -14.46 -14.53
N CYS A 419 13.53 -14.37 -14.34
CA CYS A 419 14.35 -13.33 -14.97
C CYS A 419 14.34 -13.46 -16.50
N HIS A 420 14.38 -14.68 -17.05
CA HIS A 420 14.29 -14.90 -18.49
C HIS A 420 12.98 -14.36 -19.08
N ILE A 421 11.83 -14.66 -18.46
CA ILE A 421 10.54 -14.13 -18.90
C ILE A 421 10.51 -12.60 -18.77
N LEU A 422 10.95 -12.05 -17.64
CA LEU A 422 10.96 -10.61 -17.41
C LEU A 422 11.85 -9.86 -18.43
N GLU A 423 13.00 -10.42 -18.80
CA GLU A 423 13.87 -9.82 -19.83
C GLU A 423 13.15 -9.72 -21.19
N LYS A 424 12.41 -10.74 -21.59
CA LYS A 424 11.62 -10.73 -22.82
C LYS A 424 10.45 -9.74 -22.73
N LEU A 425 9.69 -9.78 -21.64
CA LEU A 425 8.56 -8.87 -21.42
C LEU A 425 9.01 -7.40 -21.29
N SER A 426 10.24 -7.12 -20.87
CA SER A 426 10.75 -5.75 -20.78
C SER A 426 10.89 -5.03 -22.12
N THR A 427 10.88 -5.77 -23.22
CA THR A 427 10.89 -5.20 -24.58
C THR A 427 9.50 -4.83 -25.10
N GLU A 428 8.43 -5.25 -24.43
CA GLU A 428 7.04 -5.02 -24.81
C GLU A 428 6.42 -3.89 -23.97
N ALA A 429 5.94 -2.84 -24.62
CA ALA A 429 5.46 -1.61 -23.95
C ALA A 429 4.46 -1.85 -22.82
N ILE A 430 3.51 -2.78 -23.02
CA ILE A 430 2.45 -3.09 -22.05
C ILE A 430 2.96 -3.75 -20.75
N HIS A 431 4.12 -4.42 -20.83
CA HIS A 431 4.74 -5.15 -19.71
C HIS A 431 5.96 -4.43 -19.15
N GLN A 432 6.53 -3.50 -19.91
CA GLN A 432 7.84 -2.91 -19.66
C GLN A 432 8.03 -2.39 -18.23
N ARG A 433 7.09 -1.60 -17.72
CA ARG A 433 7.16 -1.05 -16.37
C ARG A 433 7.26 -2.16 -15.31
N TYR A 434 6.38 -3.14 -15.38
CA TYR A 434 6.37 -4.25 -14.42
C TYR A 434 7.64 -5.09 -14.50
N ALA A 435 8.02 -5.47 -15.72
CA ALA A 435 9.17 -6.32 -15.98
C ALA A 435 10.48 -5.67 -15.51
N VAL A 436 10.71 -4.40 -15.88
CA VAL A 436 11.93 -3.69 -15.47
C VAL A 436 11.99 -3.46 -13.96
N THR A 437 10.85 -3.13 -13.30
CA THR A 437 10.82 -3.01 -11.84
C THR A 437 11.21 -4.32 -11.16
N LYS A 438 10.69 -5.45 -11.64
CA LYS A 438 11.02 -6.77 -11.08
C LYS A 438 12.47 -7.18 -11.40
N LEU A 439 12.99 -6.89 -12.60
CA LEU A 439 14.38 -7.14 -12.95
C LEU A 439 15.34 -6.38 -12.03
N LEU A 440 15.07 -5.11 -11.74
CA LEU A 440 15.85 -4.34 -10.76
C LEU A 440 15.84 -5.00 -9.38
N GLN A 441 14.70 -5.54 -8.96
CA GLN A 441 14.57 -6.22 -7.68
C GLN A 441 15.42 -7.52 -7.62
N TYR A 442 15.42 -8.33 -8.67
CA TYR A 442 16.06 -9.65 -8.67
C TYR A 442 17.51 -9.65 -9.19
N GLN A 443 17.81 -8.81 -10.14
CA GLN A 443 19.11 -8.78 -10.81
C GLN A 443 19.91 -7.50 -10.53
N GLY A 444 19.31 -6.48 -9.92
CA GLY A 444 19.99 -5.21 -9.63
C GLY A 444 21.29 -5.36 -8.82
N GLY A 445 21.40 -6.45 -8.01
CA GLY A 445 22.61 -6.76 -7.25
C GLY A 445 23.75 -7.40 -8.05
N VAL A 446 23.46 -7.99 -9.21
CA VAL A 446 24.41 -8.85 -9.97
C VAL A 446 24.74 -8.34 -11.37
N VAL A 447 23.94 -7.44 -11.93
CA VAL A 447 24.20 -6.84 -13.25
C VAL A 447 25.20 -5.69 -13.16
N ASN A 448 25.85 -5.37 -14.30
CA ASN A 448 26.74 -4.23 -14.42
C ASN A 448 25.99 -2.88 -14.43
N LEU A 449 26.73 -1.79 -14.31
CA LEU A 449 26.18 -0.45 -14.28
C LEU A 449 25.42 -0.07 -15.54
N GLU A 450 25.91 -0.46 -16.71
CA GLU A 450 25.28 -0.17 -18.01
C GLU A 450 23.84 -0.71 -18.07
N LYS A 451 23.64 -1.96 -17.68
CA LYS A 451 22.31 -2.59 -17.66
C LYS A 451 21.38 -1.95 -16.61
N LEU A 452 21.92 -1.57 -15.44
CA LEU A 452 21.16 -0.82 -14.43
C LEU A 452 20.72 0.55 -14.95
N LEU A 453 21.59 1.27 -15.64
CA LEU A 453 21.27 2.56 -16.25
C LEU A 453 20.19 2.40 -17.32
N GLN A 454 20.32 1.42 -18.21
CA GLN A 454 19.31 1.13 -19.23
C GLN A 454 17.92 0.91 -18.60
N TRP A 455 17.84 0.12 -17.55
CA TRP A 455 16.56 -0.14 -16.85
C TRP A 455 16.05 1.10 -16.13
N SER A 456 16.93 1.84 -15.47
CA SER A 456 16.58 3.07 -14.78
C SER A 456 16.09 4.16 -15.73
N ASP A 457 16.75 4.34 -16.88
CA ASP A 457 16.33 5.27 -17.95
C ASP A 457 14.97 4.87 -18.52
N THR A 458 14.73 3.55 -18.70
CA THR A 458 13.42 3.04 -19.14
C THR A 458 12.31 3.39 -18.14
N LEU A 459 12.54 3.18 -16.84
CA LEU A 459 11.55 3.54 -15.81
C LEU A 459 11.33 5.04 -15.73
N LEU A 460 12.38 5.83 -15.91
CA LEU A 460 12.28 7.29 -15.92
C LEU A 460 11.47 7.79 -17.11
N ALA A 461 11.66 7.20 -18.30
CA ALA A 461 10.87 7.54 -19.48
C ALA A 461 9.38 7.21 -19.31
N LEU A 462 9.06 6.13 -18.60
CA LEU A 462 7.69 5.71 -18.30
C LEU A 462 7.02 6.50 -17.16
N ASN A 463 7.81 7.15 -16.29
CA ASN A 463 7.35 7.92 -15.15
C ASN A 463 8.28 9.12 -14.92
N PRO A 464 8.25 10.14 -15.79
CA PRO A 464 9.19 11.26 -15.72
C PRO A 464 9.07 12.07 -14.43
N ASP A 465 7.89 12.10 -13.80
CA ASP A 465 7.62 12.87 -12.58
C ASP A 465 7.91 12.08 -11.28
N ALA A 466 8.34 10.82 -11.39
CA ALA A 466 8.62 10.00 -10.20
C ALA A 466 9.97 10.39 -9.56
N THR A 467 9.96 11.27 -8.58
CA THR A 467 11.14 11.81 -7.88
C THR A 467 12.10 10.71 -7.38
N GLN A 468 11.58 9.59 -6.87
CA GLN A 468 12.41 8.47 -6.42
C GLN A 468 13.20 7.84 -7.57
N ILE A 469 12.58 7.66 -8.75
CA ILE A 469 13.25 7.10 -9.93
C ILE A 469 14.29 8.09 -10.46
N GLN A 470 13.95 9.38 -10.50
CA GLN A 470 14.88 10.44 -10.91
C GLN A 470 16.15 10.46 -10.05
N ARG A 471 16.00 10.36 -8.73
CA ARG A 471 17.14 10.32 -7.78
C ARG A 471 18.01 9.10 -7.98
N SER A 472 17.39 7.91 -8.04
CA SER A 472 18.12 6.66 -8.26
C SER A 472 18.85 6.67 -9.60
N ASN A 473 18.24 7.21 -10.66
CA ASN A 473 18.86 7.37 -11.96
C ASN A 473 20.06 8.34 -11.92
N LEU A 474 19.89 9.49 -11.24
CA LEU A 474 20.96 10.46 -11.06
C LEU A 474 22.16 9.85 -10.33
N TYR A 475 21.92 9.12 -9.23
CA TYR A 475 22.97 8.43 -8.49
C TYR A 475 23.71 7.41 -9.37
N LEU A 476 22.99 6.57 -10.14
CA LEU A 476 23.59 5.60 -11.06
C LEU A 476 24.42 6.29 -12.17
N LYS A 477 23.94 7.40 -12.74
CA LYS A 477 24.72 8.18 -13.72
C LYS A 477 26.01 8.73 -13.13
N LEU A 478 25.97 9.25 -11.93
CA LEU A 478 27.16 9.75 -11.24
C LEU A 478 28.15 8.63 -10.85
N LEU A 479 27.71 7.38 -10.73
CA LEU A 479 28.60 6.23 -10.55
C LEU A 479 29.35 5.84 -11.82
N SER A 480 28.93 6.31 -13.02
CA SER A 480 29.60 5.93 -14.26
C SER A 480 31.06 6.41 -14.27
N PRO A 481 32.04 5.50 -14.48
CA PRO A 481 33.43 5.88 -14.61
C PRO A 481 33.73 6.69 -15.86
N ASP A 482 32.90 6.56 -16.92
CA ASP A 482 33.07 7.23 -18.20
C ASP A 482 32.69 8.72 -18.14
N LEU A 483 32.00 9.15 -17.08
CA LEU A 483 31.66 10.54 -16.83
C LEU A 483 32.88 11.29 -16.32
N ILE A 484 33.62 11.94 -17.22
CA ILE A 484 34.90 12.59 -16.94
C ILE A 484 34.72 14.11 -16.80
N PHE A 485 35.43 14.71 -15.85
CA PHE A 485 35.53 16.17 -15.69
C PHE A 485 36.54 16.79 -16.67
N PRO A 486 36.29 17.99 -17.24
CA PRO A 486 35.04 18.74 -17.20
C PRO A 486 34.10 18.32 -18.35
N SER A 487 32.88 17.94 -18.03
CA SER A 487 31.86 17.69 -19.04
C SER A 487 30.60 18.52 -18.77
N GLN A 488 29.94 18.96 -19.82
CA GLN A 488 28.69 19.70 -19.72
C GLN A 488 27.60 18.83 -19.04
N GLU A 489 27.63 17.54 -19.29
CA GLU A 489 26.72 16.59 -18.66
C GLU A 489 26.93 16.54 -17.13
N LEU A 490 28.17 16.45 -16.66
CA LEU A 490 28.47 16.42 -15.23
C LEU A 490 28.04 17.71 -14.51
N ILE A 491 28.16 18.86 -15.15
CA ILE A 491 27.67 20.14 -14.62
C ILE A 491 26.15 20.08 -14.44
N GLN A 492 25.41 19.62 -15.47
CA GLN A 492 23.94 19.48 -15.39
C GLN A 492 23.50 18.49 -14.32
N LEU A 493 24.19 17.35 -14.17
CA LEU A 493 23.90 16.38 -13.13
C LEU A 493 24.18 16.94 -11.74
N THR A 494 25.21 17.78 -11.59
CA THR A 494 25.53 18.44 -10.31
C THR A 494 24.47 19.47 -9.93
N GLU A 495 23.97 20.27 -10.88
CA GLU A 495 22.89 21.21 -10.61
C GLU A 495 21.59 20.46 -10.21
N LYS A 496 21.25 19.36 -10.88
CA LYS A 496 20.12 18.51 -10.47
C LYS A 496 20.33 17.92 -9.07
N ALA A 497 21.55 17.51 -8.71
CA ALA A 497 21.81 17.00 -7.37
C ALA A 497 21.65 18.09 -6.29
N LYS A 498 22.02 19.35 -6.59
CA LYS A 498 21.80 20.50 -5.71
C LYS A 498 20.30 20.78 -5.53
N GLU A 499 19.55 20.78 -6.63
CA GLU A 499 18.10 20.97 -6.60
C GLU A 499 17.43 19.91 -5.70
N TYR A 500 17.78 18.64 -5.86
CA TYR A 500 17.23 17.57 -5.03
C TYR A 500 17.64 17.67 -3.56
N ASP A 501 18.82 18.16 -3.23
CA ASP A 501 19.22 18.38 -1.84
C ASP A 501 18.50 19.59 -1.22
N SER A 502 18.21 20.63 -2.02
CA SER A 502 17.42 21.78 -1.56
C SER A 502 15.97 21.40 -1.24
N ASP A 503 15.36 20.58 -2.06
CA ASP A 503 13.95 20.18 -1.92
C ASP A 503 13.74 19.15 -0.81
N PHE A 504 14.71 18.24 -0.64
CA PHE A 504 14.61 17.10 0.26
C PHE A 504 15.97 16.78 0.90
N SER A 505 16.38 17.53 1.88
CA SER A 505 17.68 17.34 2.56
C SER A 505 17.76 16.01 3.33
N THR A 506 17.90 14.92 2.60
CA THR A 506 18.08 13.54 3.12
C THR A 506 19.56 13.14 3.07
N LEU A 507 19.95 12.07 3.78
CA LEU A 507 21.30 11.53 3.66
C LEU A 507 21.62 11.08 2.22
N GLU A 508 20.64 10.50 1.52
CA GLU A 508 20.77 10.08 0.13
C GLU A 508 21.08 11.25 -0.80
N SER A 509 20.34 12.37 -0.69
CA SER A 509 20.57 13.55 -1.51
C SER A 509 21.94 14.16 -1.25
N LYS A 510 22.37 14.24 0.01
CA LYS A 510 23.70 14.73 0.41
C LYS A 510 24.84 13.87 -0.14
N ILE A 511 24.72 12.55 -0.07
CA ILE A 511 25.71 11.62 -0.64
C ILE A 511 25.77 11.75 -2.16
N THR A 512 24.61 11.86 -2.83
CA THR A 512 24.55 12.04 -4.27
C THR A 512 25.19 13.36 -4.70
N LEU A 513 24.92 14.45 -3.98
CA LEU A 513 25.54 15.75 -4.22
C LEU A 513 27.05 15.73 -3.93
N ALA A 514 27.48 15.08 -2.86
CA ALA A 514 28.89 14.92 -2.54
C ALA A 514 29.64 14.12 -3.62
N LEU A 515 29.02 13.05 -4.16
CA LEU A 515 29.56 12.29 -5.30
C LEU A 515 29.71 13.17 -6.56
N ALA A 516 28.70 13.99 -6.85
CA ALA A 516 28.76 14.93 -7.97
C ALA A 516 29.92 15.94 -7.82
N HIS A 517 30.10 16.51 -6.65
CA HIS A 517 31.21 17.40 -6.36
C HIS A 517 32.58 16.71 -6.42
N LEU A 518 32.70 15.46 -5.92
CA LEU A 518 33.92 14.66 -6.06
C LEU A 518 34.30 14.46 -7.53
N LYS A 519 33.32 14.13 -8.38
CA LYS A 519 33.50 13.97 -9.83
C LYS A 519 33.94 15.28 -10.49
N ASN A 520 33.52 16.44 -9.98
CA ASN A 520 33.93 17.78 -10.42
C ASN A 520 35.28 18.24 -9.81
N ASN A 521 36.01 17.37 -9.12
CA ASN A 521 37.26 17.72 -8.40
C ASN A 521 37.08 18.83 -7.35
N SER A 522 35.86 19.03 -6.83
CA SER A 522 35.51 20.05 -5.82
C SER A 522 35.43 19.41 -4.42
N ALA A 523 36.55 18.95 -3.87
CA ALA A 523 36.59 18.24 -2.60
C ALA A 523 36.00 19.04 -1.42
N GLY A 524 36.24 20.36 -1.39
CA GLY A 524 35.66 21.25 -0.37
C GLY A 524 34.14 21.32 -0.44
N ASP A 525 33.57 21.44 -1.64
CA ASP A 525 32.10 21.46 -1.85
C ASP A 525 31.49 20.11 -1.50
N ALA A 526 32.17 18.99 -1.80
CA ALA A 526 31.73 17.66 -1.40
C ALA A 526 31.66 17.53 0.14
N LEU A 527 32.59 18.11 0.86
CA LEU A 527 32.57 18.14 2.33
C LEU A 527 31.42 19.02 2.86
N VAL A 528 31.16 20.15 2.22
CA VAL A 528 30.03 21.04 2.57
C VAL A 528 28.71 20.33 2.31
N ALA A 529 28.57 19.59 1.21
CA ALA A 529 27.37 18.83 0.85
C ALA A 529 27.04 17.76 1.89
N LEU A 530 28.05 17.06 2.44
CA LEU A 530 27.82 16.11 3.54
C LEU A 530 27.31 16.80 4.82
N GLY A 531 27.59 18.09 4.98
CA GLY A 531 27.17 18.90 6.11
C GLY A 531 27.82 18.47 7.44
N LYS A 532 27.36 19.07 8.55
CA LYS A 532 27.76 18.68 9.89
C LYS A 532 27.02 17.39 10.29
N VAL A 533 27.47 16.24 9.80
CA VAL A 533 27.00 14.95 10.31
C VAL A 533 27.68 14.72 11.66
N ASN A 534 27.10 15.25 12.72
CA ASN A 534 27.71 15.25 14.05
C ASN A 534 27.58 13.92 14.78
N ASP A 535 26.76 13.01 14.31
CA ASP A 535 26.48 11.75 15.00
C ASP A 535 26.91 10.54 14.14
N TRP A 536 28.19 10.20 14.26
CA TRP A 536 28.84 9.07 13.56
C TRP A 536 28.26 7.70 13.93
N ARG A 537 27.60 7.57 15.08
CA ARG A 537 26.94 6.32 15.50
C ARG A 537 25.76 5.96 14.59
N LYS A 538 25.14 6.96 13.98
CA LYS A 538 24.07 6.73 13.00
C LYS A 538 24.57 6.14 11.68
N TRP A 539 25.87 6.18 11.42
CA TRP A 539 26.48 5.63 10.21
C TRP A 539 26.63 4.10 10.23
N GLU A 540 26.48 3.44 11.38
CA GLU A 540 26.52 1.97 11.44
C GLU A 540 25.44 1.32 10.57
N SER A 541 24.24 1.89 10.51
CA SER A 541 23.10 1.42 9.71
C SER A 541 23.07 1.94 8.26
N VAL A 542 24.03 2.79 7.86
CA VAL A 542 24.09 3.38 6.51
C VAL A 542 24.65 2.37 5.52
N ARG A 543 24.15 2.38 4.28
CA ARG A 543 24.62 1.52 3.17
C ARG A 543 26.13 1.65 2.95
N SER A 544 26.78 0.53 2.71
CA SER A 544 28.24 0.46 2.50
C SER A 544 28.72 1.32 1.32
N ALA A 545 27.97 1.43 0.22
CA ALA A 545 28.31 2.33 -0.90
C ALA A 545 28.39 3.79 -0.47
N TRP A 546 27.49 4.26 0.37
CA TRP A 546 27.46 5.63 0.87
C TRP A 546 28.60 5.91 1.86
N LYS A 547 28.96 4.89 2.68
CA LYS A 547 30.15 4.96 3.56
C LYS A 547 31.43 5.15 2.75
N ILE A 548 31.58 4.46 1.62
CA ILE A 548 32.76 4.58 0.74
C ILE A 548 32.86 6.00 0.18
N ILE A 549 31.75 6.56 -0.34
CA ILE A 549 31.74 7.92 -0.87
C ILE A 549 32.12 8.93 0.20
N ALA A 550 31.49 8.87 1.37
CA ALA A 550 31.77 9.76 2.49
C ALA A 550 33.19 9.60 3.01
N ALA A 551 33.70 8.38 3.15
CA ALA A 551 35.08 8.10 3.54
C ALA A 551 36.08 8.77 2.58
N HIS A 552 35.81 8.68 1.26
CA HIS A 552 36.65 9.31 0.26
C HIS A 552 36.65 10.83 0.35
N VAL A 553 35.49 11.46 0.60
CA VAL A 553 35.39 12.92 0.87
C VAL A 553 36.29 13.32 2.05
N PHE A 554 36.21 12.59 3.17
CA PHE A 554 37.05 12.90 4.34
C PHE A 554 38.52 12.67 4.09
N LYS A 555 38.89 11.59 3.38
CA LYS A 555 40.29 11.31 3.00
C LYS A 555 40.91 12.46 2.22
N ILE A 556 40.24 12.97 1.19
CA ILE A 556 40.75 14.04 0.33
C ILE A 556 40.85 15.35 1.12
N ASN A 557 39.95 15.60 2.09
CA ASN A 557 39.96 16.78 2.93
C ASN A 557 40.86 16.64 4.18
N GLY A 558 41.68 15.57 4.29
CA GLY A 558 42.67 15.39 5.34
C GLY A 558 42.13 14.82 6.66
N ASP A 559 40.84 14.48 6.77
CA ASP A 559 40.27 13.90 7.98
C ASP A 559 40.46 12.37 7.99
N THR A 560 41.65 11.96 8.39
CA THR A 560 42.06 10.54 8.38
C THR A 560 41.28 9.70 9.41
N GLU A 561 40.87 10.29 10.52
CA GLU A 561 40.12 9.59 11.56
C GLU A 561 38.76 9.15 11.05
N LYS A 562 37.99 10.07 10.49
CA LYS A 562 36.66 9.75 9.92
C LYS A 562 36.74 8.79 8.72
N PHE A 563 37.78 8.95 7.89
CA PHE A 563 38.06 8.02 6.82
C PHE A 563 38.22 6.59 7.34
N LEU A 564 39.02 6.38 8.40
CA LEU A 564 39.26 5.04 8.96
C LEU A 564 37.96 4.44 9.55
N ILE A 565 37.23 5.21 10.35
CA ILE A 565 35.95 4.76 10.97
C ILE A 565 34.96 4.30 9.91
N LEU A 566 34.75 5.10 8.87
CA LEU A 566 33.80 4.76 7.82
C LEU A 566 34.26 3.55 6.98
N SER A 567 35.58 3.50 6.69
CA SER A 567 36.15 2.39 5.88
C SER A 567 36.04 1.05 6.60
N GLN A 568 36.22 1.00 7.92
CA GLN A 568 36.04 -0.20 8.72
C GLN A 568 34.59 -0.67 8.77
N GLY A 569 33.63 0.23 8.63
CA GLY A 569 32.20 -0.10 8.61
C GLY A 569 31.69 -0.58 7.26
N VAL A 570 32.52 -0.73 6.23
CA VAL A 570 32.12 -1.20 4.89
C VAL A 570 32.02 -2.71 4.87
N LYS A 571 30.88 -3.24 4.41
CA LYS A 571 30.62 -4.66 4.23
C LYS A 571 30.51 -4.97 2.73
N ALA A 572 31.42 -5.77 2.20
CA ALA A 572 31.48 -6.10 0.77
C ALA A 572 30.20 -6.75 0.22
N ASN A 573 29.51 -7.53 1.05
CA ASN A 573 28.26 -8.21 0.68
C ASN A 573 27.03 -7.27 0.58
N GLU A 574 27.12 -6.04 1.10
CA GLU A 574 26.07 -5.01 0.97
C GLU A 574 26.18 -4.22 -0.34
N LEU A 575 27.30 -4.34 -1.07
CA LEU A 575 27.51 -3.66 -2.35
C LEU A 575 26.96 -4.49 -3.49
N ASN A 576 26.15 -3.87 -4.34
CA ASN A 576 25.82 -4.48 -5.63
C ASN A 576 27.05 -4.48 -6.55
N ARG A 577 27.00 -5.26 -7.65
CA ARG A 577 28.13 -5.38 -8.58
C ARG A 577 28.52 -4.05 -9.19
N ALA A 578 27.54 -3.28 -9.64
CA ALA A 578 27.77 -1.98 -10.25
C ALA A 578 28.45 -0.97 -9.28
N GLU A 579 27.96 -0.91 -8.04
CA GLU A 579 28.58 -0.08 -6.99
C GLU A 579 30.00 -0.52 -6.69
N ARG A 580 30.23 -1.83 -6.56
CA ARG A 580 31.56 -2.38 -6.30
C ARG A 580 32.55 -2.03 -7.40
N GLU A 581 32.21 -2.30 -8.65
CA GLU A 581 33.06 -2.03 -9.81
C GLU A 581 33.31 -0.51 -9.97
N SER A 582 32.25 0.31 -9.90
CA SER A 582 32.35 1.76 -10.08
C SER A 582 33.12 2.46 -8.97
N LEU A 583 32.83 2.16 -7.71
CA LEU A 583 33.49 2.82 -6.58
C LEU A 583 34.97 2.39 -6.44
N GLN A 584 35.28 1.15 -6.84
CA GLN A 584 36.66 0.69 -6.92
C GLN A 584 37.45 1.46 -7.98
N LEU A 585 36.87 1.68 -9.17
CA LEU A 585 37.48 2.46 -10.22
C LEU A 585 37.60 3.96 -9.87
N LEU A 586 36.52 4.54 -9.34
CA LEU A 586 36.47 5.97 -9.03
C LEU A 586 37.42 6.38 -7.89
N PHE A 587 37.54 5.54 -6.86
CA PHE A 587 38.23 5.95 -5.61
C PHE A 587 39.47 5.09 -5.29
N ASN A 588 39.81 4.12 -6.14
CA ASN A 588 40.85 3.13 -5.89
C ASN A 588 40.73 2.50 -4.48
N PHE A 589 39.48 2.25 -4.08
CA PHE A 589 39.12 1.73 -2.78
C PHE A 589 39.23 0.20 -2.80
N LYS A 590 40.17 -0.38 -2.04
CA LYS A 590 40.25 -1.84 -1.90
C LYS A 590 39.11 -2.33 -1.01
N ILE A 591 38.14 -3.01 -1.62
CA ILE A 591 37.07 -3.70 -0.92
C ILE A 591 37.62 -5.06 -0.51
N GLY A 592 37.84 -5.24 0.79
CA GLY A 592 38.39 -6.47 1.38
C GLY A 592 37.44 -7.68 1.28
#